data_6aacdef92f8021f165c5b4fa2e7b1405
#
_entry.id   6aacdef92f8021f165c5b4fa2e7b1405
#
_cell.length_a   1.000
_cell.length_b   1.000
_cell.length_c   1.000
_cell.angle_alpha   90.00
_cell.angle_beta   90.00
_cell.angle_gamma   90.00
#
_symmetry.space_group_name_H-M   'P 1'
#
loop_
_entity.id
_entity.type
_entity.pdbx_description
1 polymer ?
#
loop_
_entity_poly.entity_id
_entity_poly.type
_entity_poly.pdbx_seq_one_letter_code
_entity_poly.pdbx_strand_id
1 'polypeptide(L)'
;MLLRWNATVNLIAAGDAAVVRQRHIDDCLQLVPLLPACVARGIDLGSGAGFPGLVLAIATGVMFELIESDHRKAAFLREAARATAAPVIVHAKRIKDAKVAPAGLVTARALARLPRLLELAAPKLAPDGIALFMKGAGASAELTDAAAGWHMRVEQIPSRTDPSAQILRISEIARVARD
;
A
#
# COMPACT_ATOMS: atom_id res chain seq x y z
N MET A 1 17.22 12.18 3.06
CA MET A 1 17.31 10.83 3.67
C MET A 1 17.17 9.74 2.62
N LEU A 2 16.03 9.59 1.93
CA LEU A 2 15.75 8.49 0.98
C LEU A 2 16.86 8.27 -0.04
N LEU A 3 17.33 9.30 -0.74
CA LEU A 3 18.41 9.17 -1.74
C LEU A 3 19.73 8.67 -1.15
N ARG A 4 20.07 9.06 0.08
CA ARG A 4 21.27 8.53 0.77
C ARG A 4 21.15 7.04 1.04
N TRP A 5 20.00 6.57 1.51
CA TRP A 5 19.75 5.16 1.73
C TRP A 5 19.64 4.37 0.42
N ASN A 6 19.11 4.99 -0.64
CA ASN A 6 18.97 4.35 -1.94
C ASN A 6 20.31 3.92 -2.54
N ALA A 7 21.40 4.60 -2.20
CA ALA A 7 22.74 4.21 -2.63
C ALA A 7 23.15 2.79 -2.17
N THR A 8 22.52 2.25 -1.12
CA THR A 8 22.89 0.96 -0.52
C THR A 8 21.74 -0.04 -0.43
N VAL A 9 20.47 0.38 -0.49
CA VAL A 9 19.31 -0.46 -0.15
C VAL A 9 18.31 -0.65 -1.31
N ASN A 10 18.52 -0.04 -2.46
CA ASN A 10 17.59 -0.12 -3.61
C ASN A 10 16.12 0.13 -3.20
N LEU A 11 15.85 1.32 -2.69
CA LEU A 11 14.51 1.73 -2.25
C LEU A 11 13.63 2.13 -3.44
N ILE A 12 14.22 2.79 -4.44
CA ILE A 12 13.59 3.25 -5.68
C ILE A 12 14.51 2.94 -6.86
N ALA A 13 13.96 2.91 -8.07
CA ALA A 13 14.77 2.72 -9.27
C ALA A 13 15.78 3.87 -9.47
N ALA A 14 16.92 3.57 -10.07
CA ALA A 14 18.01 4.54 -10.24
C ALA A 14 17.57 5.79 -11.02
N GLY A 15 16.69 5.64 -12.03
CA GLY A 15 16.14 6.75 -12.82
C GLY A 15 15.13 7.64 -12.08
N ASP A 16 14.63 7.21 -10.94
CA ASP A 16 13.58 7.94 -10.19
C ASP A 16 14.15 9.01 -9.25
N ALA A 17 15.46 9.06 -9.05
CA ALA A 17 16.08 9.96 -8.06
C ALA A 17 15.76 11.45 -8.31
N ALA A 18 15.72 11.88 -9.58
CA ALA A 18 15.41 13.27 -9.95
C ALA A 18 13.91 13.62 -9.84
N VAL A 19 13.04 12.63 -9.88
CA VAL A 19 11.57 12.76 -9.94
C VAL A 19 10.86 12.13 -8.74
N VAL A 20 11.61 11.84 -7.66
CA VAL A 20 11.08 11.18 -6.45
C VAL A 20 9.80 11.82 -5.95
N ARG A 21 9.73 13.15 -5.90
CA ARG A 21 8.55 13.85 -5.42
C ARG A 21 7.34 13.53 -6.27
N GLN A 22 7.41 13.78 -7.56
CA GLN A 22 6.28 13.60 -8.48
C GLN A 22 5.89 12.13 -8.60
N ARG A 23 6.85 11.24 -8.83
CA ARG A 23 6.60 9.83 -9.14
C ARG A 23 6.25 8.97 -7.92
N HIS A 24 6.65 9.38 -6.73
CA HIS A 24 6.42 8.58 -5.53
C HIS A 24 5.62 9.31 -4.46
N ILE A 25 5.95 10.55 -4.11
CA ILE A 25 5.26 11.26 -3.03
C ILE A 25 3.90 11.76 -3.51
N ASP A 26 3.85 12.52 -4.61
CA ASP A 26 2.59 13.07 -5.13
C ASP A 26 1.65 11.93 -5.60
N ASP A 27 2.23 10.82 -6.12
CA ASP A 27 1.51 9.61 -6.43
C ASP A 27 0.83 8.99 -5.19
N CYS A 28 1.49 8.97 -4.04
CA CYS A 28 0.87 8.51 -2.79
C CYS A 28 -0.16 9.51 -2.24
N LEU A 29 0.09 10.81 -2.34
CA LEU A 29 -0.79 11.84 -1.78
C LEU A 29 -2.16 11.89 -2.45
N GLN A 30 -2.30 11.41 -3.70
CA GLN A 30 -3.61 11.29 -4.34
C GLN A 30 -4.56 10.30 -3.63
N LEU A 31 -4.05 9.43 -2.75
CA LEU A 31 -4.87 8.54 -1.92
C LEU A 31 -5.53 9.26 -0.73
N VAL A 32 -5.01 10.41 -0.30
CA VAL A 32 -5.52 11.12 0.89
C VAL A 32 -7.04 11.38 0.84
N PRO A 33 -7.61 11.93 -0.24
CA PRO A 33 -9.05 12.15 -0.33
C PRO A 33 -9.88 10.86 -0.44
N LEU A 34 -9.24 9.71 -0.63
CA LEU A 34 -9.91 8.40 -0.76
C LEU A 34 -9.93 7.62 0.56
N LEU A 35 -9.28 8.11 1.60
CA LEU A 35 -9.29 7.49 2.91
C LEU A 35 -10.70 7.57 3.53
N PRO A 36 -11.13 6.54 4.28
CA PRO A 36 -12.36 6.64 5.06
C PRO A 36 -12.30 7.81 6.06
N ALA A 37 -13.39 8.54 6.22
CA ALA A 37 -13.44 9.75 7.05
C ALA A 37 -12.98 9.53 8.50
N CYS A 38 -13.24 8.34 9.06
CA CYS A 38 -12.92 8.01 10.46
C CYS A 38 -11.90 6.86 10.55
N VAL A 39 -10.97 6.75 9.60
CA VAL A 39 -9.95 5.69 9.67
C VAL A 39 -8.98 5.96 10.81
N ALA A 40 -9.03 5.12 11.83
CA ALA A 40 -8.13 5.23 12.99
C ALA A 40 -6.75 4.60 12.70
N ARG A 41 -6.70 3.57 11.83
CA ARG A 41 -5.50 2.81 11.55
C ARG A 41 -5.50 2.20 10.17
N GLY A 42 -4.35 2.28 9.49
CA GLY A 42 -4.07 1.62 8.21
C GLY A 42 -3.00 0.55 8.33
N ILE A 43 -2.97 -0.37 7.37
CA ILE A 43 -1.89 -1.36 7.18
C ILE A 43 -1.37 -1.18 5.76
N ASP A 44 -0.06 -1.08 5.61
CA ASP A 44 0.59 -1.01 4.30
C ASP A 44 1.37 -2.30 4.03
N LEU A 45 1.02 -2.98 2.93
CA LEU A 45 1.56 -4.28 2.58
C LEU A 45 2.75 -4.14 1.63
N GLY A 46 3.91 -4.64 2.05
CA GLY A 46 5.14 -4.55 1.27
C GLY A 46 5.62 -3.12 1.12
N SER A 47 5.75 -2.42 2.23
CA SER A 47 5.93 -0.96 2.28
C SER A 47 7.17 -0.44 1.54
N GLY A 48 8.20 -1.25 1.34
CA GLY A 48 9.39 -0.88 0.56
C GLY A 48 10.07 0.39 1.07
N ALA A 49 10.04 1.43 0.25
CA ALA A 49 10.54 2.77 0.60
C ALA A 49 9.51 3.62 1.38
N GLY A 50 8.44 3.02 1.88
CA GLY A 50 7.38 3.72 2.62
C GLY A 50 6.25 4.26 1.75
N PHE A 51 6.08 3.69 0.56
CA PHE A 51 5.10 4.11 -0.43
C PHE A 51 3.97 3.07 -0.59
N PRO A 52 2.71 3.39 -0.25
CA PRO A 52 2.21 4.70 0.17
C PRO A 52 2.17 4.92 1.68
N GLY A 53 2.27 3.88 2.53
CA GLY A 53 1.89 3.92 3.94
C GLY A 53 2.59 4.98 4.78
N LEU A 54 3.92 5.14 4.68
CA LEU A 54 4.66 6.17 5.42
C LEU A 54 4.27 7.58 4.96
N VAL A 55 4.09 7.79 3.65
CA VAL A 55 3.67 9.10 3.11
C VAL A 55 2.29 9.47 3.62
N LEU A 56 1.35 8.52 3.64
CA LEU A 56 0.00 8.74 4.18
C LEU A 56 0.04 9.05 5.68
N ALA A 57 0.83 8.31 6.45
CA ALA A 57 0.99 8.57 7.88
C ALA A 57 1.50 9.99 8.16
N ILE A 58 2.50 10.45 7.41
CA ILE A 58 3.04 11.81 7.51
C ILE A 58 2.00 12.87 7.13
N ALA A 59 1.27 12.64 6.04
CA ALA A 59 0.34 13.63 5.50
C ALA A 59 -0.95 13.77 6.29
N THR A 60 -1.40 12.70 6.95
CA THR A 60 -2.74 12.65 7.57
C THR A 60 -2.71 12.52 9.09
N GLY A 61 -1.58 12.11 9.68
CA GLY A 61 -1.51 11.76 11.09
C GLY A 61 -2.18 10.42 11.44
N VAL A 62 -2.75 9.71 10.46
CA VAL A 62 -3.32 8.36 10.67
C VAL A 62 -2.19 7.38 10.99
N MET A 63 -2.40 6.55 12.01
CA MET A 63 -1.44 5.52 12.39
C MET A 63 -1.39 4.41 11.33
N PHE A 64 -0.19 4.04 10.88
CA PHE A 64 0.01 2.93 9.94
C PHE A 64 0.90 1.84 10.51
N GLU A 65 0.54 0.59 10.23
CA GLU A 65 1.40 -0.57 10.41
C GLU A 65 2.04 -0.92 9.05
N LEU A 66 3.36 -0.72 8.94
CA LEU A 66 4.13 -0.94 7.72
C LEU A 66 4.73 -2.35 7.76
N ILE A 67 4.33 -3.22 6.82
CA ILE A 67 4.84 -4.59 6.75
C ILE A 67 5.84 -4.69 5.61
N GLU A 68 7.10 -4.98 5.94
CA GLU A 68 8.20 -5.11 4.99
C GLU A 68 9.11 -6.29 5.36
N SER A 69 9.37 -7.19 4.44
CA SER A 69 10.16 -8.39 4.70
C SER A 69 11.67 -8.18 4.59
N ASP A 70 12.12 -7.20 3.82
CA ASP A 70 13.54 -6.84 3.74
C ASP A 70 13.94 -6.04 4.98
N HIS A 71 14.84 -6.60 5.80
CA HIS A 71 15.30 -5.99 7.04
C HIS A 71 15.99 -4.63 6.85
N ARG A 72 16.69 -4.43 5.71
CA ARG A 72 17.36 -3.15 5.40
C ARG A 72 16.34 -2.07 5.06
N LYS A 73 15.29 -2.42 4.29
CA LYS A 73 14.16 -1.51 4.01
C LYS A 73 13.39 -1.21 5.29
N ALA A 74 13.14 -2.21 6.13
CA ALA A 74 12.51 -2.00 7.43
C ALA A 74 13.34 -1.09 8.36
N ALA A 75 14.68 -1.18 8.32
CA ALA A 75 15.54 -0.26 9.04
C ALA A 75 15.41 1.18 8.53
N PHE A 76 15.40 1.36 7.20
CA PHE A 76 15.11 2.65 6.58
C PHE A 76 13.76 3.23 7.03
N LEU A 77 12.69 2.42 7.00
CA LEU A 77 11.35 2.85 7.41
C LEU A 77 11.33 3.35 8.86
N ARG A 78 12.01 2.68 9.78
CA ARG A 78 12.11 3.11 11.19
C ARG A 78 12.84 4.42 11.33
N GLU A 79 13.95 4.58 10.60
CA GLU A 79 14.72 5.83 10.62
C GLU A 79 13.94 6.99 10.00
N ALA A 80 13.25 6.74 8.87
CA ALA A 80 12.40 7.73 8.22
C ALA A 80 11.22 8.14 9.12
N ALA A 81 10.58 7.19 9.78
CA ALA A 81 9.50 7.45 10.73
C ALA A 81 9.97 8.30 11.91
N ARG A 82 11.12 7.96 12.50
CA ARG A 82 11.72 8.73 13.58
C ARG A 82 12.04 10.17 13.16
N ALA A 83 12.62 10.36 11.98
CA ALA A 83 13.02 11.67 11.47
C ALA A 83 11.82 12.57 11.10
N THR A 84 10.67 11.97 10.79
CA THR A 84 9.45 12.70 10.41
C THR A 84 8.39 12.72 11.52
N ALA A 85 8.67 12.10 12.67
CA ALA A 85 7.71 11.86 13.73
C ALA A 85 6.40 11.20 13.24
N ALA A 86 6.49 10.36 12.18
CA ALA A 86 5.33 9.72 11.60
C ALA A 86 4.75 8.65 12.54
N PRO A 87 3.43 8.59 12.72
CA PRO A 87 2.78 7.61 13.59
C PRO A 87 2.73 6.23 12.90
N VAL A 88 3.85 5.50 12.88
CA VAL A 88 3.93 4.17 12.26
C VAL A 88 4.57 3.12 13.16
N ILE A 89 4.15 1.88 12.97
CA ILE A 89 4.79 0.67 13.52
C ILE A 89 5.36 -0.13 12.35
N VAL A 90 6.65 -0.52 12.40
CA VAL A 90 7.31 -1.26 11.32
C VAL A 90 7.51 -2.72 11.70
N HIS A 91 6.87 -3.61 10.94
CA HIS A 91 7.00 -5.06 11.05
C HIS A 91 7.99 -5.59 10.01
N ALA A 92 9.20 -5.93 10.45
CA ALA A 92 10.22 -6.56 9.60
C ALA A 92 9.92 -8.06 9.44
N LYS A 93 8.83 -8.40 8.72
CA LYS A 93 8.31 -9.76 8.54
C LYS A 93 7.63 -9.91 7.17
N ARG A 94 7.45 -11.15 6.71
CA ARG A 94 6.54 -11.42 5.59
C ARG A 94 5.09 -11.13 6.00
N ILE A 95 4.27 -10.69 5.06
CA ILE A 95 2.87 -10.26 5.30
C ILE A 95 2.06 -11.36 6.01
N LYS A 96 2.22 -12.62 5.61
CA LYS A 96 1.52 -13.76 6.21
C LYS A 96 1.94 -14.02 7.68
N ASP A 97 3.16 -13.65 8.05
CA ASP A 97 3.73 -13.90 9.38
C ASP A 97 3.56 -12.69 10.32
N ALA A 98 3.11 -11.56 9.79
CA ALA A 98 2.84 -10.35 10.56
C ALA A 98 1.51 -10.51 11.31
N LYS A 99 1.61 -10.61 12.64
CA LYS A 99 0.45 -10.68 13.55
C LYS A 99 -0.03 -9.26 13.85
N VAL A 100 -0.83 -8.70 12.94
CA VAL A 100 -1.47 -7.39 13.08
C VAL A 100 -2.98 -7.57 13.11
N ALA A 101 -3.68 -6.80 13.94
CA ALA A 101 -5.13 -6.84 13.98
C ALA A 101 -5.71 -6.29 12.67
N PRO A 102 -6.89 -6.74 12.22
CA PRO A 102 -7.55 -6.15 11.04
C PRO A 102 -7.74 -4.64 11.19
N ALA A 103 -7.59 -3.89 10.09
CA ALA A 103 -7.69 -2.42 10.06
C ALA A 103 -8.77 -1.95 9.08
N GLY A 104 -9.28 -0.75 9.28
CA GLY A 104 -10.26 -0.13 8.39
C GLY A 104 -9.68 0.26 7.01
N LEU A 105 -8.36 0.25 6.87
CA LEU A 105 -7.67 0.58 5.63
C LEU A 105 -6.49 -0.36 5.40
N VAL A 106 -6.39 -0.92 4.20
CA VAL A 106 -5.20 -1.63 3.72
C VAL A 106 -4.71 -0.98 2.43
N THR A 107 -3.41 -0.69 2.37
CA THR A 107 -2.78 -0.11 1.18
C THR A 107 -1.71 -1.04 0.61
N ALA A 108 -1.46 -0.93 -0.68
CA ALA A 108 -0.31 -1.56 -1.33
C ALA A 108 0.02 -0.87 -2.66
N ARG A 109 1.30 -0.88 -3.01
CA ARG A 109 1.83 -0.45 -4.31
C ARG A 109 2.87 -1.44 -4.81
N ALA A 110 2.80 -1.83 -6.10
CA ALA A 110 3.79 -2.65 -6.79
C ALA A 110 4.19 -3.96 -6.07
N LEU A 111 3.27 -4.57 -5.30
CA LEU A 111 3.56 -5.75 -4.48
C LEU A 111 3.31 -7.07 -5.22
N ALA A 112 2.12 -7.24 -5.80
CA ALA A 112 1.69 -8.46 -6.45
C ALA A 112 0.53 -8.20 -7.41
N ARG A 113 0.17 -9.19 -8.25
CA ARG A 113 -1.07 -9.19 -9.04
C ARG A 113 -2.29 -9.22 -8.10
N LEU A 114 -3.41 -8.68 -8.56
CA LEU A 114 -4.60 -8.45 -7.72
C LEU A 114 -5.13 -9.72 -7.03
N PRO A 115 -5.26 -10.90 -7.68
CA PRO A 115 -5.74 -12.10 -6.97
C PRO A 115 -4.88 -12.44 -5.75
N ARG A 116 -3.56 -12.35 -5.90
CA ARG A 116 -2.62 -12.60 -4.80
C ARG A 116 -2.65 -11.50 -3.75
N LEU A 117 -2.83 -10.25 -4.18
CA LEU A 117 -2.93 -9.12 -3.27
C LEU A 117 -4.17 -9.21 -2.38
N LEU A 118 -5.31 -9.63 -2.94
CA LEU A 118 -6.53 -9.89 -2.18
C LEU A 118 -6.35 -11.00 -1.13
N GLU A 119 -5.63 -12.07 -1.46
CA GLU A 119 -5.28 -13.12 -0.48
C GLU A 119 -4.51 -12.59 0.73
N LEU A 120 -3.62 -11.64 0.50
CA LEU A 120 -2.80 -11.03 1.54
C LEU A 120 -3.56 -9.98 2.34
N ALA A 121 -4.45 -9.24 1.69
CA ALA A 121 -5.16 -8.11 2.25
C ALA A 121 -6.43 -8.50 3.01
N ALA A 122 -7.23 -9.44 2.50
CA ALA A 122 -8.51 -9.81 3.10
C ALA A 122 -8.41 -10.18 4.60
N PRO A 123 -7.41 -10.97 5.05
CA PRO A 123 -7.26 -11.27 6.48
C PRO A 123 -6.81 -10.08 7.35
N LYS A 124 -6.43 -8.96 6.72
CA LYS A 124 -5.95 -7.74 7.38
C LYS A 124 -6.98 -6.61 7.37
N LEU A 125 -8.10 -6.81 6.68
CA LEU A 125 -9.20 -5.84 6.63
C LEU A 125 -10.22 -6.13 7.72
N ALA A 126 -10.68 -5.07 8.39
CA ALA A 126 -11.89 -5.11 9.20
C ALA A 126 -13.12 -5.35 8.31
N PRO A 127 -14.26 -5.82 8.86
CA PRO A 127 -15.46 -6.12 8.05
C PRO A 127 -15.89 -4.99 7.11
N ASP A 128 -15.86 -3.75 7.58
CA ASP A 128 -16.23 -2.55 6.80
C ASP A 128 -14.99 -1.83 6.23
N GLY A 129 -13.84 -2.48 6.25
CA GLY A 129 -12.58 -1.91 5.77
C GLY A 129 -12.50 -1.82 4.26
N ILE A 130 -11.67 -0.91 3.78
CA ILE A 130 -11.37 -0.75 2.35
C ILE A 130 -9.90 -1.03 2.06
N ALA A 131 -9.65 -1.51 0.85
CA ALA A 131 -8.31 -1.60 0.29
C ALA A 131 -8.11 -0.49 -0.76
N LEU A 132 -6.97 0.19 -0.73
CA LEU A 132 -6.53 1.13 -1.75
C LEU A 132 -5.25 0.58 -2.40
N PHE A 133 -5.39 0.06 -3.61
CA PHE A 133 -4.26 -0.52 -4.35
C PHE A 133 -3.89 0.33 -5.53
N MET A 134 -2.63 0.74 -5.59
CA MET A 134 -2.08 1.47 -6.72
C MET A 134 -1.58 0.48 -7.77
N LYS A 135 -2.18 0.52 -8.96
CA LYS A 135 -1.95 -0.43 -10.05
C LYS A 135 -1.58 0.29 -11.33
N GLY A 136 -0.66 -0.30 -12.10
CA GLY A 136 -0.30 0.17 -13.44
C GLY A 136 -1.26 -0.31 -14.52
N ALA A 137 -0.84 -0.22 -15.78
CA ALA A 137 -1.64 -0.51 -16.98
C ALA A 137 -2.32 -1.89 -17.03
N GLY A 138 -1.81 -2.88 -16.28
CA GLY A 138 -2.40 -4.23 -16.21
C GLY A 138 -3.63 -4.40 -15.32
N ALA A 139 -4.11 -3.34 -14.68
CA ALA A 139 -5.15 -3.43 -13.65
C ALA A 139 -6.47 -4.05 -14.15
N SER A 140 -6.92 -3.73 -15.36
CA SER A 140 -8.18 -4.28 -15.91
C SER A 140 -8.09 -5.80 -16.12
N ALA A 141 -6.98 -6.30 -16.65
CA ALA A 141 -6.76 -7.74 -16.79
C ALA A 141 -6.68 -8.45 -15.44
N GLU A 142 -6.05 -7.81 -14.45
CA GLU A 142 -5.97 -8.35 -13.09
C GLU A 142 -7.32 -8.37 -12.38
N LEU A 143 -8.21 -7.42 -12.66
CA LEU A 143 -9.59 -7.43 -12.15
C LEU A 143 -10.38 -8.61 -12.72
N THR A 144 -10.25 -8.88 -14.03
CA THR A 144 -10.87 -10.05 -14.66
C THR A 144 -10.38 -11.35 -14.02
N ASP A 145 -9.07 -11.49 -13.81
CA ASP A 145 -8.49 -12.67 -13.15
C ASP A 145 -9.00 -12.81 -11.70
N ALA A 146 -9.14 -11.69 -10.98
CA ALA A 146 -9.59 -11.70 -9.59
C ALA A 146 -11.06 -12.11 -9.45
N ALA A 147 -11.93 -11.73 -10.39
CA ALA A 147 -13.37 -12.04 -10.37
C ALA A 147 -13.67 -13.54 -10.38
N ALA A 148 -12.75 -14.38 -10.88
CA ALA A 148 -12.90 -15.82 -10.85
C ALA A 148 -12.85 -16.44 -9.43
N GLY A 149 -12.29 -15.74 -8.44
CA GLY A 149 -12.11 -16.27 -7.09
C GLY A 149 -12.54 -15.33 -5.96
N TRP A 150 -13.02 -14.12 -6.31
CA TRP A 150 -13.36 -13.10 -5.33
C TRP A 150 -14.65 -12.36 -5.69
N HIS A 151 -15.55 -12.21 -4.72
CA HIS A 151 -16.59 -11.20 -4.72
C HIS A 151 -16.03 -9.94 -4.07
N MET A 152 -16.23 -8.79 -4.71
CA MET A 152 -15.76 -7.51 -4.21
C MET A 152 -16.49 -6.35 -4.91
N ARG A 153 -16.63 -5.26 -4.21
CA ARG A 153 -17.04 -3.99 -4.82
C ARG A 153 -15.80 -3.20 -5.18
N VAL A 154 -15.69 -2.77 -6.44
CA VAL A 154 -14.52 -2.07 -6.97
C VAL A 154 -14.90 -0.72 -7.56
N GLU A 155 -14.20 0.32 -7.14
CA GLU A 155 -14.17 1.62 -7.77
C GLU A 155 -12.79 1.81 -8.40
N GLN A 156 -12.76 2.07 -9.72
CA GLN A 156 -11.54 2.32 -10.47
C GLN A 156 -11.35 3.82 -10.63
N ILE A 157 -10.28 4.35 -10.09
CA ILE A 157 -9.98 5.80 -10.06
C ILE A 157 -8.72 6.03 -10.89
N PRO A 158 -8.77 6.81 -11.97
CA PRO A 158 -7.59 7.14 -12.76
C PRO A 158 -6.52 7.82 -11.91
N SER A 159 -5.25 7.42 -12.09
CA SER A 159 -4.14 8.11 -11.43
C SER A 159 -3.96 9.51 -12.03
N ARG A 160 -3.68 10.48 -11.16
CA ARG A 160 -3.37 11.86 -11.57
C ARG A 160 -1.89 12.06 -11.94
N THR A 161 -1.05 11.09 -11.60
CA THR A 161 0.41 11.17 -11.79
C THR A 161 0.92 10.34 -12.96
N ASP A 162 0.15 9.31 -13.36
CA ASP A 162 0.47 8.42 -14.48
C ASP A 162 -0.82 8.03 -15.21
N PRO A 163 -1.02 8.45 -16.47
CA PRO A 163 -2.26 8.17 -17.22
C PRO A 163 -2.48 6.68 -17.53
N SER A 164 -1.43 5.84 -17.41
CA SER A 164 -1.54 4.39 -17.57
C SER A 164 -1.89 3.66 -16.27
N ALA A 165 -1.85 4.35 -15.14
CA ALA A 165 -2.08 3.79 -13.82
C ALA A 165 -3.47 4.15 -13.27
N GLN A 166 -3.91 3.36 -12.29
CA GLN A 166 -5.16 3.60 -11.58
C GLN A 166 -5.07 3.15 -10.13
N ILE A 167 -5.96 3.69 -9.31
CA ILE A 167 -6.18 3.28 -7.94
C ILE A 167 -7.44 2.42 -7.91
N LEU A 168 -7.32 1.23 -7.35
CA LEU A 168 -8.46 0.36 -7.07
C LEU A 168 -8.89 0.57 -5.62
N ARG A 169 -10.07 1.14 -5.42
CA ARG A 169 -10.73 1.21 -4.11
C ARG A 169 -11.66 0.02 -4.00
N ILE A 170 -11.34 -0.91 -3.12
CA ILE A 170 -12.02 -2.20 -3.03
C ILE A 170 -12.62 -2.37 -1.63
N SER A 171 -13.87 -2.80 -1.58
CA SER A 171 -14.60 -3.15 -0.35
C SER A 171 -15.38 -4.45 -0.54
N GLU A 172 -16.01 -4.95 0.52
CA GLU A 172 -16.86 -6.14 0.49
C GLU A 172 -16.11 -7.37 -0.07
N ILE A 173 -14.86 -7.55 0.37
CA ILE A 173 -13.97 -8.59 -0.16
C ILE A 173 -14.32 -9.94 0.47
N ALA A 174 -14.79 -10.88 -0.34
CA ALA A 174 -15.12 -12.24 0.07
C ALA A 174 -14.63 -13.27 -0.96
N ARG A 175 -14.22 -14.44 -0.50
CA ARG A 175 -13.91 -15.56 -1.40
C ARG A 175 -15.20 -16.08 -2.05
N VAL A 176 -15.12 -16.40 -3.35
CA VAL A 176 -16.14 -17.22 -4.00
C VAL A 176 -16.09 -18.61 -3.37
N ALA A 177 -17.24 -19.10 -2.87
CA ALA A 177 -17.34 -20.48 -2.40
C ALA A 177 -16.97 -21.43 -3.55
N ARG A 178 -16.11 -22.41 -3.29
CA ARG A 178 -15.88 -23.51 -4.24
C ARG A 178 -16.84 -24.63 -3.81
N ASP A 179 -17.77 -24.96 -4.70
CA ASP A 179 -18.57 -26.18 -4.59
C ASP A 179 -17.68 -27.43 -4.61
#